data_836d984a853911a8bd83c1ee3a170910
#
_entry.id   836d984a853911a8bd83c1ee3a170910
#
_cell.length_a   1.000
_cell.length_b   1.000
_cell.length_c   1.000
_cell.angle_alpha   90.00
_cell.angle_beta   90.00
_cell.angle_gamma   90.00
#
_symmetry.space_group_name_H-M   'P 1'
#
loop_
_entity.id
_entity.type
_entity.pdbx_description
1 polymer ?
#
loop_
_entity_poly.entity_id
_entity_poly.type
_entity_poly.pdbx_seq_one_letter_code
_entity_poly.pdbx_strand_id
1 'polypeptide(L)'
;MTVLEQLSQVMGRAVPEPVAAVVAARHTQSGASLFCNTEVAEICQADSGFTVTATDGLSWRADVMIAGIGEVPETQLAEGCGLEVENGIRVNQQLRTSNPDIYTAVYCCLFPHSLFGHRRIRLEMWRGAREQAEYAAHNLIGGSEA
;
A
#
# COMPACT_ATOMS: atom_id res chain seq x y z
N MET A 1 -23.36 -7.55 -0.07
CA MET A 1 -21.93 -7.32 0.26
C MET A 1 -21.81 -5.94 0.88
N THR A 2 -21.09 -5.83 2.01
CA THR A 2 -20.79 -4.54 2.66
C THR A 2 -19.31 -4.23 2.45
N VAL A 3 -19.00 -3.00 2.10
CA VAL A 3 -17.63 -2.50 1.97
C VAL A 3 -17.45 -1.34 2.95
N LEU A 4 -16.44 -1.44 3.80
CA LEU A 4 -16.02 -0.38 4.72
C LEU A 4 -14.74 0.25 4.18
N GLU A 5 -14.72 1.55 4.04
CA GLU A 5 -13.57 2.32 3.51
C GLU A 5 -13.27 3.47 4.48
N GLN A 6 -12.03 3.54 4.94
CA GLN A 6 -11.58 4.58 5.85
C GLN A 6 -11.56 5.97 5.20
N LEU A 7 -11.24 6.03 3.90
CA LEU A 7 -11.20 7.28 3.16
C LEU A 7 -12.61 7.78 2.80
N SER A 8 -12.70 9.02 2.35
CA SER A 8 -13.94 9.66 1.93
C SER A 8 -14.56 9.07 0.66
N GLN A 9 -13.80 8.25 -0.08
CA GLN A 9 -14.25 7.62 -1.31
C GLN A 9 -13.55 6.28 -1.52
N VAL A 10 -14.22 5.35 -2.20
CA VAL A 10 -13.61 4.09 -2.65
C VAL A 10 -12.46 4.38 -3.61
N MET A 11 -11.41 3.57 -3.55
CA MET A 11 -10.20 3.73 -4.36
C MET A 11 -9.53 5.12 -4.23
N GLY A 12 -9.71 5.82 -3.12
CA GLY A 12 -9.28 7.21 -2.93
C GLY A 12 -7.77 7.43 -3.07
N ARG A 13 -6.95 6.39 -2.93
CA ARG A 13 -5.50 6.43 -3.16
C ARG A 13 -5.10 6.19 -4.62
N ALA A 14 -6.00 5.67 -5.44
CA ALA A 14 -5.68 5.18 -6.78
C ALA A 14 -6.27 6.02 -7.92
N VAL A 15 -7.43 6.65 -7.69
CA VAL A 15 -8.15 7.37 -8.75
C VAL A 15 -8.76 8.67 -8.25
N PRO A 16 -8.94 9.69 -9.14
CA PRO A 16 -9.65 10.91 -8.83
C PRO A 16 -11.13 10.67 -8.51
N GLU A 17 -11.73 11.58 -7.73
CA GLU A 17 -13.12 11.51 -7.28
C GLU A 17 -14.15 11.21 -8.40
N PRO A 18 -14.11 11.82 -9.60
CA PRO A 18 -15.10 11.53 -10.64
C PRO A 18 -15.08 10.05 -11.10
N VAL A 19 -13.89 9.44 -11.11
CA VAL A 19 -13.74 8.00 -11.46
C VAL A 19 -14.21 7.13 -10.31
N ALA A 20 -13.84 7.46 -9.07
CA ALA A 20 -14.30 6.77 -7.88
C ALA A 20 -15.84 6.76 -7.77
N ALA A 21 -16.49 7.89 -8.09
CA ALA A 21 -17.94 8.02 -8.10
C ALA A 21 -18.63 7.04 -9.08
N VAL A 22 -18.07 6.87 -10.28
CA VAL A 22 -18.59 5.90 -11.27
C VAL A 22 -18.46 4.47 -10.73
N VAL A 23 -17.33 4.13 -10.12
CA VAL A 23 -17.11 2.81 -9.52
C VAL A 23 -18.07 2.57 -8.36
N ALA A 24 -18.23 3.54 -7.46
CA ALA A 24 -19.14 3.46 -6.33
C ALA A 24 -20.60 3.26 -6.79
N ALA A 25 -21.04 4.04 -7.77
CA ALA A 25 -22.38 3.93 -8.33
C ALA A 25 -22.63 2.52 -8.91
N ARG A 26 -21.65 1.96 -9.62
CA ARG A 26 -21.77 0.61 -10.21
C ARG A 26 -21.86 -0.46 -9.14
N HIS A 27 -21.07 -0.37 -8.07
CA HIS A 27 -21.14 -1.31 -6.96
C HIS A 27 -22.49 -1.23 -6.24
N THR A 28 -22.98 -0.02 -5.97
CA THR A 28 -24.28 0.19 -5.32
C THR A 28 -25.44 -0.35 -6.18
N GLN A 29 -25.42 -0.11 -7.49
CA GLN A 29 -26.39 -0.70 -8.44
C GLN A 29 -26.36 -2.23 -8.44
N SER A 30 -25.21 -2.83 -8.15
CA SER A 30 -25.05 -4.29 -8.04
C SER A 30 -25.39 -4.83 -6.64
N GLY A 31 -25.95 -4.01 -5.74
CA GLY A 31 -26.40 -4.42 -4.41
C GLY A 31 -25.33 -4.38 -3.33
N ALA A 32 -24.20 -3.71 -3.55
CA ALA A 32 -23.22 -3.46 -2.49
C ALA A 32 -23.61 -2.25 -1.66
N SER A 33 -23.42 -2.35 -0.34
CA SER A 33 -23.54 -1.22 0.60
C SER A 33 -22.12 -0.67 0.86
N LEU A 34 -21.89 0.59 0.52
CA LEU A 34 -20.59 1.25 0.69
C LEU A 34 -20.66 2.23 1.87
N PHE A 35 -19.75 2.09 2.81
CA PHE A 35 -19.59 2.97 3.97
C PHE A 35 -18.18 3.58 3.90
N CYS A 36 -18.09 4.82 3.40
CA CYS A 36 -16.86 5.62 3.42
C CYS A 36 -16.74 6.39 4.74
N ASN A 37 -15.56 6.94 5.02
CA ASN A 37 -15.20 7.56 6.30
C ASN A 37 -15.43 6.62 7.50
N THR A 38 -15.25 5.33 7.29
CA THR A 38 -15.54 4.29 8.28
C THR A 38 -14.23 3.61 8.68
N GLU A 39 -13.72 3.99 9.83
CA GLU A 39 -12.52 3.39 10.41
C GLU A 39 -12.90 2.20 11.28
N VAL A 40 -12.30 1.03 11.00
CA VAL A 40 -12.53 -0.19 11.77
C VAL A 40 -11.73 -0.13 13.07
N ALA A 41 -12.42 -0.26 14.21
CA ALA A 41 -11.82 -0.32 15.52
C ALA A 41 -11.51 -1.75 15.95
N GLU A 42 -12.40 -2.69 15.65
CA GLU A 42 -12.30 -4.07 16.14
C GLU A 42 -12.90 -5.06 15.15
N ILE A 43 -12.29 -6.23 15.09
CA ILE A 43 -12.80 -7.39 14.39
C ILE A 43 -12.82 -8.56 15.34
N CYS A 44 -14.03 -9.10 15.63
CA CYS A 44 -14.22 -10.27 16.45
C CYS A 44 -14.71 -11.45 15.60
N GLN A 45 -14.04 -12.58 15.74
CA GLN A 45 -14.52 -13.85 15.19
C GLN A 45 -15.42 -14.54 16.20
N ALA A 46 -16.58 -15.01 15.76
CA ALA A 46 -17.50 -15.85 16.53
C ALA A 46 -17.70 -17.21 15.82
N ASP A 47 -18.37 -18.14 16.48
CA ASP A 47 -18.60 -19.49 15.94
C ASP A 47 -19.30 -19.50 14.56
N SER A 48 -20.02 -18.45 14.22
CA SER A 48 -20.79 -18.30 12.98
C SER A 48 -20.43 -17.05 12.17
N GLY A 49 -19.14 -16.71 12.07
CA GLY A 49 -18.70 -15.59 11.22
C GLY A 49 -17.94 -14.50 11.98
N PHE A 50 -18.06 -13.27 11.50
CA PHE A 50 -17.30 -12.12 11.99
C PHE A 50 -18.23 -10.99 12.41
N THR A 51 -17.86 -10.25 13.44
CA THR A 51 -18.41 -8.93 13.75
C THR A 51 -17.31 -7.89 13.57
N VAL A 52 -17.58 -6.88 12.77
CA VAL A 52 -16.68 -5.75 12.54
C VAL A 52 -17.31 -4.52 13.17
N THR A 53 -16.58 -3.84 14.04
CA THR A 53 -17.04 -2.63 14.75
C THR A 53 -16.18 -1.45 14.34
N ALA A 54 -16.82 -0.35 13.94
CA ALA A 54 -16.14 0.90 13.62
C ALA A 54 -15.93 1.78 14.86
N THR A 55 -15.05 2.78 14.73
CA THR A 55 -14.71 3.72 15.81
C THR A 55 -15.91 4.57 16.27
N ASP A 56 -16.93 4.75 15.42
CA ASP A 56 -18.18 5.43 15.75
C ASP A 56 -19.22 4.53 16.45
N GLY A 57 -18.89 3.25 16.68
CA GLY A 57 -19.74 2.27 17.34
C GLY A 57 -20.70 1.50 16.43
N LEU A 58 -20.74 1.78 15.13
CA LEU A 58 -21.49 0.97 14.18
C LEU A 58 -20.86 -0.42 14.03
N SER A 59 -21.69 -1.44 13.84
CA SER A 59 -21.22 -2.82 13.71
C SER A 59 -21.92 -3.55 12.57
N TRP A 60 -21.17 -4.43 11.92
CA TRP A 60 -21.64 -5.31 10.84
C TRP A 60 -21.29 -6.75 11.13
N ARG A 61 -22.20 -7.65 10.77
CA ARG A 61 -21.97 -9.11 10.81
C ARG A 61 -21.74 -9.63 9.41
N ALA A 62 -20.84 -10.60 9.26
CA ALA A 62 -20.51 -11.24 7.99
C ALA A 62 -20.10 -12.69 8.21
N ASP A 63 -20.48 -13.57 7.29
CA ASP A 63 -20.05 -14.98 7.27
C ASP A 63 -18.61 -15.10 6.76
N VAL A 64 -18.21 -14.19 5.86
CA VAL A 64 -16.86 -14.09 5.28
C VAL A 64 -16.39 -12.65 5.31
N MET A 65 -15.14 -12.45 5.68
CA MET A 65 -14.47 -11.16 5.66
C MET A 65 -13.28 -11.20 4.73
N ILE A 66 -13.11 -10.13 3.94
CA ILE A 66 -11.93 -9.89 3.11
C ILE A 66 -11.31 -8.57 3.56
N ALA A 67 -10.07 -8.63 4.02
CA ALA A 67 -9.31 -7.44 4.40
C ALA A 67 -8.39 -7.02 3.26
N GLY A 68 -8.55 -5.77 2.79
CA GLY A 68 -7.71 -5.13 1.78
C GLY A 68 -7.32 -3.74 2.28
N ILE A 69 -6.62 -3.68 3.41
CA ILE A 69 -6.33 -2.44 4.17
C ILE A 69 -4.95 -1.85 3.86
N GLY A 70 -4.31 -2.31 2.78
CA GLY A 70 -2.94 -1.92 2.44
C GLY A 70 -1.89 -2.78 3.13
N GLU A 71 -0.65 -2.35 3.01
CA GLU A 71 0.51 -3.07 3.52
C GLU A 71 1.50 -2.13 4.19
N VAL A 72 2.23 -2.66 5.16
CA VAL A 72 3.33 -1.99 5.84
C VAL A 72 4.63 -2.61 5.32
N PRO A 73 5.62 -1.82 4.88
CA PRO A 73 6.89 -2.35 4.42
C PRO A 73 7.61 -3.05 5.58
N GLU A 74 8.06 -4.28 5.34
CA GLU A 74 8.89 -5.02 6.31
C GLU A 74 10.33 -4.50 6.24
N THR A 75 10.74 -3.74 7.22
CA THR A 75 12.05 -3.04 7.26
C THR A 75 12.97 -3.51 8.37
N GLN A 76 12.54 -4.43 9.23
CA GLN A 76 13.28 -4.86 10.42
C GLN A 76 14.70 -5.34 10.12
N LEU A 77 14.86 -6.10 9.03
CA LEU A 77 16.19 -6.58 8.62
C LEU A 77 17.10 -5.42 8.23
N ALA A 78 16.59 -4.44 7.51
CA ALA A 78 17.34 -3.26 7.09
C ALA A 78 17.73 -2.37 8.29
N GLU A 79 16.83 -2.17 9.23
CA GLU A 79 17.05 -1.47 10.49
C GLU A 79 18.13 -2.18 11.32
N GLY A 80 18.04 -3.50 11.44
CA GLY A 80 19.02 -4.33 12.13
C GLY A 80 20.43 -4.28 11.50
N CYS A 81 20.53 -3.95 10.20
CA CYS A 81 21.78 -3.71 9.49
C CYS A 81 22.23 -2.24 9.52
N GLY A 82 21.51 -1.36 10.20
CA GLY A 82 21.85 0.07 10.31
C GLY A 82 21.59 0.87 9.02
N LEU A 83 20.71 0.39 8.14
CA LEU A 83 20.33 1.14 6.94
C LEU A 83 19.35 2.26 7.29
N GLU A 84 19.35 3.33 6.48
CA GLU A 84 18.37 4.40 6.63
C GLU A 84 16.97 3.94 6.23
N VAL A 85 16.03 4.06 7.15
CA VAL A 85 14.62 3.69 7.00
C VAL A 85 13.70 4.84 7.38
N GLU A 86 12.63 5.01 6.61
CA GLU A 86 11.49 5.92 6.87
C GLU A 86 10.19 5.14 6.60
N ASN A 87 9.36 5.58 5.66
CA ASN A 87 8.26 4.79 5.10
C ASN A 87 8.77 3.81 4.03
N GLY A 88 9.79 3.02 4.37
CA GLY A 88 10.54 2.11 3.51
C GLY A 88 12.05 2.36 3.62
N ILE A 89 12.84 1.49 3.00
CA ILE A 89 14.30 1.56 2.99
C ILE A 89 14.73 2.66 2.02
N ARG A 90 15.44 3.67 2.51
CA ARG A 90 15.91 4.81 1.70
C ARG A 90 16.99 4.38 0.73
N VAL A 91 16.81 4.78 -0.54
CA VAL A 91 17.81 4.57 -1.58
C VAL A 91 18.08 5.86 -2.37
N ASN A 92 19.14 5.84 -3.16
CA ASN A 92 19.41 6.85 -4.17
C ASN A 92 18.68 6.50 -5.50
N GLN A 93 18.98 7.25 -6.57
CA GLN A 93 18.39 7.02 -7.91
C GLN A 93 18.77 5.67 -8.52
N GLN A 94 19.92 5.11 -8.14
CA GLN A 94 20.41 3.81 -8.58
C GLN A 94 19.87 2.65 -7.72
N LEU A 95 18.89 2.89 -6.84
CA LEU A 95 18.32 1.92 -5.90
C LEU A 95 19.32 1.37 -4.86
N ARG A 96 20.40 2.11 -4.61
CA ARG A 96 21.44 1.79 -3.63
C ARG A 96 21.11 2.42 -2.28
N THR A 97 21.24 1.66 -1.21
CA THR A 97 20.97 2.10 0.17
C THR A 97 22.09 2.98 0.72
N SER A 98 22.02 3.32 2.02
CA SER A 98 23.12 3.97 2.75
C SER A 98 24.39 3.12 2.83
N ASN A 99 24.29 1.81 2.69
CA ASN A 99 25.42 0.92 2.50
C ASN A 99 25.65 0.71 0.98
N PRO A 100 26.86 1.00 0.44
CA PRO A 100 27.12 0.93 -1.00
C PRO A 100 27.03 -0.47 -1.60
N ASP A 101 27.09 -1.51 -0.81
CA ASP A 101 27.03 -2.90 -1.26
C ASP A 101 25.63 -3.50 -1.19
N ILE A 102 24.63 -2.71 -0.72
CA ILE A 102 23.26 -3.16 -0.53
C ILE A 102 22.32 -2.35 -1.40
N TYR A 103 21.49 -3.05 -2.17
CA TYR A 103 20.44 -2.50 -3.01
C TYR A 103 19.07 -2.98 -2.51
N THR A 104 18.04 -2.18 -2.72
CA THR A 104 16.67 -2.61 -2.45
C THR A 104 15.75 -2.16 -3.57
N ALA A 105 14.74 -2.96 -3.81
CA ALA A 105 13.74 -2.71 -4.83
C ALA A 105 12.34 -3.07 -4.29
N VAL A 106 11.29 -2.65 -5.01
CA VAL A 106 9.92 -3.08 -4.78
C VAL A 106 9.24 -2.38 -3.59
N TYR A 107 8.36 -3.08 -2.93
CA TYR A 107 7.44 -2.58 -1.91
C TYR A 107 8.11 -1.94 -0.68
N CYS A 108 9.34 -2.35 -0.37
CA CYS A 108 10.10 -1.75 0.73
C CYS A 108 11.00 -0.59 0.30
N CYS A 109 11.12 -0.33 -1.01
CA CYS A 109 12.04 0.67 -1.56
C CYS A 109 11.45 2.08 -1.53
N LEU A 110 12.09 3.02 -0.85
CA LEU A 110 11.75 4.44 -0.82
C LEU A 110 12.78 5.23 -1.65
N PHE A 111 12.45 5.52 -2.90
CA PHE A 111 13.37 6.10 -3.88
C PHE A 111 12.96 7.51 -4.31
N PRO A 112 13.92 8.38 -4.71
CA PRO A 112 13.63 9.71 -5.25
C PRO A 112 13.12 9.60 -6.68
N HIS A 113 11.91 10.09 -6.96
CA HIS A 113 11.29 10.01 -8.29
C HIS A 113 11.44 11.34 -9.04
N SER A 114 12.06 11.31 -10.22
CA SER A 114 12.39 12.52 -11.00
C SER A 114 11.16 13.33 -11.41
N LEU A 115 10.07 12.69 -11.84
CA LEU A 115 8.82 13.36 -12.24
C LEU A 115 8.13 14.12 -11.08
N PHE A 116 8.45 13.78 -9.83
CA PHE A 116 7.89 14.46 -8.65
C PHE A 116 8.92 15.35 -7.95
N GLY A 117 9.86 15.94 -8.71
CA GLY A 117 10.87 16.83 -8.15
C GLY A 117 11.81 16.15 -7.15
N HIS A 118 12.16 14.90 -7.39
CA HIS A 118 12.96 14.04 -6.51
C HIS A 118 12.32 13.78 -5.13
N ARG A 119 11.01 14.01 -4.99
CA ARG A 119 10.29 13.56 -3.81
C ARG A 119 10.41 12.04 -3.69
N ARG A 120 10.67 11.57 -2.47
CA ARG A 120 10.74 10.15 -2.20
C ARG A 120 9.35 9.54 -2.22
N ILE A 121 9.20 8.47 -2.96
CA ILE A 121 7.96 7.69 -3.06
C ILE A 121 8.26 6.20 -2.93
N ARG A 122 7.24 5.45 -2.54
CA ARG A 122 7.22 4.00 -2.53
C ARG A 122 6.11 3.55 -3.50
N LEU A 123 6.42 2.60 -4.36
CA LEU A 123 5.46 2.06 -5.33
C LEU A 123 4.98 0.68 -4.87
N GLU A 124 3.68 0.55 -4.75
CA GLU A 124 3.00 -0.68 -4.35
C GLU A 124 2.32 -1.31 -5.57
N MET A 125 3.12 -1.68 -6.57
CA MET A 125 2.59 -2.25 -7.81
C MET A 125 3.51 -3.35 -8.36
N TRP A 126 2.90 -4.44 -8.77
CA TRP A 126 3.60 -5.64 -9.25
C TRP A 126 4.54 -5.36 -10.43
N ARG A 127 4.10 -4.56 -11.40
CA ARG A 127 4.92 -4.19 -12.55
C ARG A 127 6.14 -3.36 -12.13
N GLY A 128 5.94 -2.38 -11.28
CA GLY A 128 7.04 -1.56 -10.73
C GLY A 128 8.05 -2.40 -9.95
N ALA A 129 7.57 -3.46 -9.29
CA ALA A 129 8.41 -4.40 -8.57
C ALA A 129 9.43 -5.09 -9.49
N ARG A 130 8.96 -5.58 -10.62
CA ARG A 130 9.81 -6.26 -11.61
C ARG A 130 10.83 -5.28 -12.23
N GLU A 131 10.35 -4.12 -12.67
CA GLU A 131 11.21 -3.11 -13.30
C GLU A 131 12.31 -2.64 -12.33
N GLN A 132 11.97 -2.32 -11.08
CA GLN A 132 12.95 -1.93 -10.08
C GLN A 132 13.95 -3.06 -9.75
N ALA A 133 13.51 -4.32 -9.72
CA ALA A 133 14.40 -5.43 -9.47
C ALA A 133 15.43 -5.62 -10.60
N GLU A 134 15.00 -5.44 -11.86
CA GLU A 134 15.88 -5.47 -13.03
C GLU A 134 16.92 -4.32 -12.96
N TYR A 135 16.50 -3.10 -12.60
CA TYR A 135 17.38 -1.95 -12.39
C TYR A 135 18.39 -2.18 -11.26
N ALA A 136 17.91 -2.64 -10.10
CA ALA A 136 18.77 -2.91 -8.97
C ALA A 136 19.82 -3.97 -9.29
N ALA A 137 19.42 -5.06 -9.96
CA ALA A 137 20.33 -6.11 -10.37
C ALA A 137 21.40 -5.62 -11.36
N HIS A 138 21.01 -4.81 -12.35
CA HIS A 138 21.96 -4.22 -13.30
C HIS A 138 22.95 -3.29 -12.60
N ASN A 139 22.49 -2.44 -11.69
CA ASN A 139 23.35 -1.54 -10.94
C ASN A 139 24.29 -2.29 -9.96
N LEU A 140 23.83 -3.39 -9.39
CA LEU A 140 24.64 -4.25 -8.51
C LEU A 140 25.86 -4.84 -9.22
N ILE A 141 25.77 -5.14 -10.52
CA ILE A 141 26.87 -5.68 -11.33
C ILE A 141 27.68 -4.61 -12.06
N GLY A 142 27.57 -3.35 -11.67
CA GLY A 142 28.38 -2.24 -12.17
C GLY A 142 27.69 -1.33 -13.20
N GLY A 143 26.38 -1.47 -13.41
CA GLY A 143 25.59 -0.51 -14.16
C GLY A 143 25.43 0.83 -13.40
N SER A 144 24.86 1.83 -14.09
CA SER A 144 24.63 3.18 -13.54
C SER A 144 23.27 3.76 -13.96
N GLU A 145 22.28 2.90 -14.12
CA GLU A 145 20.92 3.31 -14.49
C GLU A 145 20.23 4.03 -13.31
N ALA A 146 19.31 5.00 -13.62
CA ALA A 146 18.61 5.83 -12.66
C ALA A 146 17.16 6.10 -13.07
#